data_48cccd5e82929b5ef8d8d289fde16159
#
_entry.id   48cccd5e82929b5ef8d8d289fde16159
#
_cell.length_a   1.000
_cell.length_b   1.000
_cell.length_c   1.000
_cell.angle_alpha   90.00
_cell.angle_beta   90.00
_cell.angle_gamma   90.00
#
_symmetry.space_group_name_H-M   'P 1'
#
loop_
_entity.id
_entity.type
_entity.pdbx_description
1 polymer ?
#
loop_
_entity_poly.entity_id
_entity_poly.type
_entity_poly.pdbx_seq_one_letter_code
_entity_poly.pdbx_strand_id
1 'polypeptide(L)'
;MKKIISVLLITVLCCAFLFSCGNTEDTGKLYLVEQTMTDKTGTYTVKHYYNEQYQIVKQENITSDESDTESELRYDENGYWIYQKSVSKSGHVSEVFITNDANGRMTEQRMVNTYNGKENEIIMTREYTDDYGSYIESSASGTTTTVTNDEHGNVIARSNNRGQSSTYKNKYSGDFLIEAIITMTVGTKTTVTTMKYEYDGQGNKIKETSYDTDGNVTYTQTFEYSSKVTFAD
;
A
#
# COMPACT_ATOMS: atom_id res chain seq x y z
N MET A 1 23.87 1.70 -11.85
CA MET A 1 22.58 1.27 -12.39
C MET A 1 21.88 0.20 -11.54
N LYS A 2 22.00 0.17 -10.21
CA LYS A 2 21.36 -0.81 -9.32
C LYS A 2 20.48 -0.20 -8.21
N LYS A 3 20.30 1.12 -8.18
CA LYS A 3 19.57 1.83 -7.08
C LYS A 3 18.14 2.26 -7.41
N ILE A 4 17.67 2.10 -8.66
CA ILE A 4 16.38 2.68 -9.09
C ILE A 4 15.18 1.72 -8.86
N ILE A 5 15.43 0.44 -8.59
CA ILE A 5 14.35 -0.57 -8.50
C ILE A 5 13.65 -0.61 -7.13
N SER A 6 14.28 -0.11 -6.07
CA SER A 6 13.70 -0.19 -4.71
C SER A 6 12.60 0.85 -4.40
N VAL A 7 12.59 2.00 -5.07
CA VAL A 7 11.64 3.08 -4.75
C VAL A 7 10.25 2.83 -5.34
N LEU A 8 10.14 2.06 -6.42
CA LEU A 8 8.87 1.85 -7.12
C LEU A 8 7.91 0.86 -6.42
N LEU A 9 8.41 0.05 -5.47
CA LEU A 9 7.58 -1.00 -4.82
C LEU A 9 6.82 -0.49 -3.59
N ILE A 10 7.14 0.68 -3.08
CA ILE A 10 6.62 1.19 -1.80
C ILE A 10 5.29 1.93 -1.97
N THR A 11 5.03 2.52 -3.13
CA THR A 11 3.84 3.35 -3.35
C THR A 11 2.52 2.57 -3.50
N VAL A 12 2.56 1.27 -3.75
CA VAL A 12 1.34 0.48 -4.02
C VAL A 12 0.72 -0.14 -2.77
N LEU A 13 1.43 -0.19 -1.63
CA LEU A 13 0.97 -0.94 -0.44
C LEU A 13 0.12 -0.13 0.55
N CYS A 14 -0.03 1.18 0.35
CA CYS A 14 -0.65 2.06 1.37
C CYS A 14 -2.16 2.34 1.21
N CYS A 15 -2.83 1.82 0.17
CA CYS A 15 -4.21 2.27 -0.14
C CYS A 15 -5.33 1.31 0.27
N ALA A 16 -5.10 0.31 1.13
CA ALA A 16 -6.09 -0.74 1.37
C ALA A 16 -7.10 -0.49 2.51
N PHE A 17 -7.01 0.58 3.27
CA PHE A 17 -7.93 0.76 4.41
C PHE A 17 -8.40 2.20 4.59
N LEU A 18 -9.44 2.60 3.86
CA LEU A 18 -10.31 3.70 4.33
C LEU A 18 -11.69 3.58 3.68
N PHE A 19 -12.59 2.80 4.26
CA PHE A 19 -14.01 2.95 3.99
C PHE A 19 -14.72 3.34 5.27
N SER A 20 -15.08 4.60 5.39
CA SER A 20 -16.22 5.03 6.17
C SER A 20 -16.83 6.26 5.52
N CYS A 21 -17.83 6.05 4.69
CA CYS A 21 -18.70 7.11 4.22
C CYS A 21 -19.73 7.40 5.32
N GLY A 22 -19.84 8.65 5.77
CA GLY A 22 -20.89 9.09 6.69
C GLY A 22 -20.63 10.49 7.18
N ASN A 23 -21.39 11.46 6.66
CA ASN A 23 -21.52 12.79 7.24
C ASN A 23 -22.03 12.69 8.67
N THR A 24 -21.22 13.03 9.67
CA THR A 24 -21.69 13.49 10.99
C THR A 24 -20.58 14.30 11.65
N GLU A 25 -21.01 15.34 12.36
CA GLU A 25 -20.25 16.25 13.21
C GLU A 25 -19.21 15.54 14.06
N ASP A 26 -18.11 16.24 14.35
CA ASP A 26 -16.94 15.94 15.20
C ASP A 26 -17.19 14.88 16.29
N THR A 27 -17.08 13.59 15.93
CA THR A 27 -17.30 12.45 16.83
C THR A 27 -16.00 11.85 17.35
N GLY A 28 -14.91 12.62 17.38
CA GLY A 28 -13.59 12.12 17.81
C GLY A 28 -12.95 11.18 16.80
N LYS A 29 -13.40 11.18 15.53
CA LYS A 29 -12.77 10.42 14.45
C LYS A 29 -11.37 10.94 14.19
N LEU A 30 -10.42 10.03 14.10
CA LEU A 30 -9.03 10.33 13.76
C LEU A 30 -8.75 9.98 12.31
N TYR A 31 -7.97 10.83 11.65
CA TYR A 31 -7.55 10.68 10.27
C TYR A 31 -6.03 10.52 10.21
N LEU A 32 -5.54 9.68 9.33
CA LEU A 32 -4.13 9.47 9.09
C LEU A 32 -3.52 10.73 8.46
N VAL A 33 -2.67 11.44 9.21
CA VAL A 33 -2.06 12.70 8.74
C VAL A 33 -0.63 12.52 8.26
N GLU A 34 0.10 11.56 8.83
CA GLU A 34 1.48 11.29 8.48
C GLU A 34 1.83 9.81 8.63
N GLN A 35 2.70 9.34 7.75
CA GLN A 35 3.37 8.04 7.86
C GLN A 35 4.86 8.26 7.77
N THR A 36 5.63 7.68 8.68
CA THR A 36 7.09 7.73 8.62
C THR A 36 7.65 6.31 8.61
N MET A 37 8.42 6.00 7.59
CA MET A 37 9.15 4.74 7.45
C MET A 37 10.65 5.00 7.62
N THR A 38 11.31 4.18 8.42
CA THR A 38 12.76 4.21 8.61
C THR A 38 13.33 2.82 8.35
N ASP A 39 14.32 2.76 7.48
CA ASP A 39 15.12 1.57 7.19
C ASP A 39 16.62 1.92 7.19
N LYS A 40 17.46 0.97 6.78
CA LYS A 40 18.93 1.15 6.69
C LYS A 40 19.37 2.18 5.66
N THR A 41 18.48 2.62 4.76
CA THR A 41 18.79 3.57 3.67
C THR A 41 18.39 4.98 4.02
N GLY A 42 17.50 5.18 5.02
CA GLY A 42 17.07 6.48 5.46
C GLY A 42 15.66 6.50 6.05
N THR A 43 15.14 7.71 6.17
CA THR A 43 13.78 7.98 6.64
C THR A 43 12.96 8.58 5.52
N TYR A 44 11.75 8.08 5.36
CA TYR A 44 10.76 8.51 4.38
C TYR A 44 9.50 8.94 5.12
N THR A 45 8.99 10.11 4.82
CA THR A 45 7.76 10.63 5.43
C THR A 45 6.74 10.93 4.35
N VAL A 46 5.50 10.48 4.55
CA VAL A 46 4.36 10.77 3.68
C VAL A 46 3.36 11.60 4.45
N LYS A 47 3.07 12.81 3.98
CA LYS A 47 2.01 13.67 4.51
C LYS A 47 0.77 13.55 3.66
N HIS A 48 -0.38 13.58 4.31
CA HIS A 48 -1.69 13.43 3.67
C HIS A 48 -2.50 14.73 3.77
N TYR A 49 -3.15 15.10 2.68
CA TYR A 49 -4.01 16.27 2.55
C TYR A 49 -5.40 15.81 2.09
N TYR A 50 -6.42 16.44 2.60
CA TYR A 50 -7.80 15.99 2.49
C TYR A 50 -8.67 16.97 1.69
N ASN A 51 -9.76 16.48 1.10
CA ASN A 51 -10.86 17.30 0.60
C ASN A 51 -11.92 17.48 1.71
N GLU A 52 -12.97 18.25 1.42
CA GLU A 52 -14.10 18.50 2.35
C GLU A 52 -14.89 17.21 2.69
N GLN A 53 -14.77 16.15 1.91
CA GLN A 53 -15.34 14.83 2.17
C GLN A 53 -14.40 13.92 2.98
N TYR A 54 -13.29 14.46 3.49
CA TYR A 54 -12.25 13.74 4.24
C TYR A 54 -11.64 12.56 3.47
N GLN A 55 -11.49 12.70 2.14
CA GLN A 55 -10.72 11.78 1.31
C GLN A 55 -9.32 12.37 1.07
N ILE A 56 -8.30 11.53 1.08
CA ILE A 56 -6.92 11.95 0.79
C ILE A 56 -6.82 12.28 -0.70
N VAL A 57 -6.65 13.55 -1.04
CA VAL A 57 -6.55 14.01 -2.45
C VAL A 57 -5.15 14.41 -2.85
N LYS A 58 -4.26 14.65 -1.87
CA LYS A 58 -2.85 14.95 -2.12
C LYS A 58 -1.97 14.22 -1.10
N GLN A 59 -0.80 13.79 -1.54
CA GLN A 59 0.26 13.24 -0.70
C GLN A 59 1.58 13.90 -1.06
N GLU A 60 2.40 14.17 -0.06
CA GLU A 60 3.79 14.61 -0.24
C GLU A 60 4.72 13.57 0.36
N ASN A 61 5.61 13.03 -0.45
CA ASN A 61 6.65 12.12 -0.02
C ASN A 61 7.96 12.91 0.18
N ILE A 62 8.46 12.90 1.38
CA ILE A 62 9.68 13.60 1.80
C ILE A 62 10.73 12.54 2.12
N THR A 63 11.87 12.61 1.45
CA THR A 63 12.97 11.68 1.65
C THR A 63 14.22 12.42 2.15
N SER A 64 15.12 11.68 2.80
CA SER A 64 16.37 12.26 3.32
C SER A 64 17.37 12.64 2.22
N ASP A 65 17.14 12.19 0.97
CA ASP A 65 18.01 12.41 -0.19
C ASP A 65 17.46 13.39 -1.23
N GLU A 66 16.47 14.21 -0.84
CA GLU A 66 15.84 15.25 -1.67
C GLU A 66 14.96 14.73 -2.83
N SER A 67 14.72 13.45 -2.92
CA SER A 67 13.83 12.90 -3.95
C SER A 67 12.35 13.02 -3.58
N ASP A 68 11.88 14.23 -3.30
CA ASP A 68 10.49 14.47 -2.96
C ASP A 68 9.58 14.16 -4.14
N THR A 69 8.44 13.59 -3.85
CA THR A 69 7.39 13.27 -4.81
C THR A 69 6.06 13.82 -4.30
N GLU A 70 5.33 14.52 -5.17
CA GLU A 70 3.95 14.89 -4.91
C GLU A 70 3.01 13.95 -5.65
N SER A 71 1.90 13.59 -5.02
CA SER A 71 0.86 12.76 -5.61
C SER A 71 -0.50 13.40 -5.46
N GLU A 72 -1.29 13.38 -6.54
CA GLU A 72 -2.71 13.73 -6.56
C GLU A 72 -3.54 12.47 -6.68
N LEU A 73 -4.64 12.38 -5.93
CA LEU A 73 -5.56 11.24 -5.94
C LEU A 73 -6.97 11.72 -6.32
N ARG A 74 -7.72 10.86 -7.02
CA ARG A 74 -9.12 11.12 -7.40
C ARG A 74 -9.96 9.88 -7.11
N TYR A 75 -11.23 10.15 -6.82
CA TYR A 75 -12.24 9.16 -6.45
C TYR A 75 -13.45 9.27 -7.39
N ASP A 76 -14.18 8.19 -7.55
CA ASP A 76 -15.47 8.20 -8.23
C ASP A 76 -16.58 8.72 -7.32
N GLU A 77 -17.82 8.76 -7.82
CA GLU A 77 -19.01 9.20 -7.09
C GLU A 77 -19.36 8.35 -5.86
N ASN A 78 -18.87 7.09 -5.82
CA ASN A 78 -19.04 6.16 -4.70
C ASN A 78 -17.91 6.27 -3.66
N GLY A 79 -16.91 7.14 -3.92
CA GLY A 79 -15.76 7.33 -3.05
C GLY A 79 -14.65 6.29 -3.25
N TYR A 80 -14.68 5.51 -4.33
CA TYR A 80 -13.62 4.57 -4.65
C TYR A 80 -12.48 5.25 -5.39
N TRP A 81 -11.25 4.95 -4.99
CA TRP A 81 -10.06 5.47 -5.64
C TRP A 81 -9.95 4.97 -7.08
N ILE A 82 -9.82 5.91 -8.04
CA ILE A 82 -9.79 5.62 -9.48
C ILE A 82 -8.55 6.15 -10.20
N TYR A 83 -7.82 7.10 -9.61
CA TYR A 83 -6.67 7.71 -10.26
C TYR A 83 -5.67 8.24 -9.25
N GLN A 84 -4.38 8.10 -9.59
CA GLN A 84 -3.29 8.79 -8.91
C GLN A 84 -2.27 9.26 -9.94
N LYS A 85 -1.77 10.48 -9.76
CA LYS A 85 -0.61 11.00 -10.47
C LYS A 85 0.46 11.37 -9.48
N SER A 86 1.67 10.85 -9.68
CA SER A 86 2.83 11.15 -8.84
C SER A 86 3.91 11.81 -9.70
N VAL A 87 4.47 12.90 -9.21
CA VAL A 87 5.53 13.65 -9.89
C VAL A 87 6.70 13.83 -8.93
N SER A 88 7.86 13.31 -9.29
CA SER A 88 9.09 13.50 -8.52
C SER A 88 9.84 14.78 -8.94
N LYS A 89 10.67 15.33 -8.04
CA LYS A 89 11.58 16.46 -8.37
C LYS A 89 12.53 16.15 -9.53
N SER A 90 12.84 14.87 -9.76
CA SER A 90 13.66 14.42 -10.90
C SER A 90 12.90 14.43 -12.24
N GLY A 91 11.62 14.81 -12.25
CA GLY A 91 10.78 14.83 -13.45
C GLY A 91 10.25 13.45 -13.87
N HIS A 92 10.36 12.43 -13.00
CA HIS A 92 9.66 11.16 -13.22
C HIS A 92 8.17 11.36 -12.91
N VAL A 93 7.31 10.95 -13.83
CA VAL A 93 5.85 10.97 -13.69
C VAL A 93 5.34 9.53 -13.68
N SER A 94 4.49 9.21 -12.71
CA SER A 94 3.75 7.94 -12.65
C SER A 94 2.26 8.25 -12.57
N GLU A 95 1.48 7.68 -13.49
CA GLU A 95 0.03 7.78 -13.48
C GLU A 95 -0.56 6.38 -13.30
N VAL A 96 -1.48 6.25 -12.37
CA VAL A 96 -2.17 5.00 -12.04
C VAL A 96 -3.66 5.22 -12.27
N PHE A 97 -4.25 4.36 -13.08
CA PHE A 97 -5.68 4.32 -13.37
C PHE A 97 -6.24 3.03 -12.79
N ILE A 98 -7.35 3.12 -12.07
CA ILE A 98 -7.97 2.00 -11.38
C ILE A 98 -9.40 1.83 -11.91
N THR A 99 -9.76 0.58 -12.21
CA THR A 99 -11.14 0.16 -12.43
C THR A 99 -11.57 -0.70 -11.25
N ASN A 100 -12.73 -0.38 -10.67
CA ASN A 100 -13.29 -1.10 -9.53
C ASN A 100 -14.56 -1.87 -9.95
N ASP A 101 -14.86 -2.95 -9.25
CA ASP A 101 -16.16 -3.62 -9.33
C ASP A 101 -17.23 -2.83 -8.52
N ALA A 102 -18.47 -3.32 -8.53
CA ALA A 102 -19.57 -2.71 -7.78
C ALA A 102 -19.38 -2.69 -6.26
N ASN A 103 -18.46 -3.49 -5.73
CA ASN A 103 -18.10 -3.54 -4.31
C ASN A 103 -16.87 -2.67 -3.98
N GLY A 104 -16.34 -1.92 -4.95
CA GLY A 104 -15.14 -1.10 -4.79
C GLY A 104 -13.83 -1.88 -4.81
N ARG A 105 -13.85 -3.15 -5.20
CA ARG A 105 -12.64 -3.95 -5.31
C ARG A 105 -11.97 -3.70 -6.66
N MET A 106 -10.68 -3.43 -6.68
CA MET A 106 -9.91 -3.15 -7.87
C MET A 106 -9.87 -4.36 -8.82
N THR A 107 -10.43 -4.23 -10.02
CA THR A 107 -10.41 -5.27 -11.06
C THR A 107 -9.35 -5.04 -12.12
N GLU A 108 -8.96 -3.79 -12.35
CA GLU A 108 -7.86 -3.44 -13.26
C GLU A 108 -7.03 -2.30 -12.68
N GLN A 109 -5.73 -2.37 -12.89
CA GLN A 109 -4.78 -1.29 -12.65
C GLN A 109 -3.93 -1.11 -13.90
N ARG A 110 -3.93 0.11 -14.43
CA ARG A 110 -3.07 0.54 -15.52
C ARG A 110 -2.12 1.60 -14.98
N MET A 111 -0.82 1.34 -15.05
CA MET A 111 0.22 2.24 -14.60
C MET A 111 1.05 2.71 -15.80
N VAL A 112 1.18 4.03 -15.97
CA VAL A 112 2.02 4.66 -16.99
C VAL A 112 3.14 5.41 -16.29
N ASN A 113 4.38 5.01 -16.55
CA ASN A 113 5.58 5.65 -16.01
C ASN A 113 6.30 6.40 -17.12
N THR A 114 6.50 7.69 -16.96
CA THR A 114 7.22 8.55 -17.91
C THR A 114 8.52 9.03 -17.28
N TYR A 115 9.64 8.75 -17.94
CA TYR A 115 10.96 9.22 -17.54
C TYR A 115 11.77 9.62 -18.78
N ASN A 116 12.30 10.86 -18.81
CA ASN A 116 13.05 11.42 -19.95
C ASN A 116 12.29 11.27 -21.27
N GLY A 117 10.98 11.50 -21.27
CA GLY A 117 10.11 11.41 -22.46
C GLY A 117 9.87 9.98 -22.97
N LYS A 118 10.28 8.97 -22.22
CA LYS A 118 9.97 7.57 -22.50
C LYS A 118 8.88 7.07 -21.58
N GLU A 119 7.88 6.44 -22.15
CA GLU A 119 6.77 5.84 -21.43
C GLU A 119 6.96 4.34 -21.32
N ASN A 120 6.57 3.81 -20.16
CA ASN A 120 6.44 2.38 -19.92
C ASN A 120 5.08 2.13 -19.27
N GLU A 121 4.30 1.25 -19.86
CA GLU A 121 2.97 0.90 -19.38
C GLU A 121 2.96 -0.50 -18.77
N ILE A 122 2.27 -0.62 -17.64
CA ILE A 122 2.04 -1.88 -16.94
C ILE A 122 0.54 -1.99 -16.71
N ILE A 123 -0.07 -3.09 -17.16
CA ILE A 123 -1.47 -3.39 -16.92
C ILE A 123 -1.55 -4.65 -16.09
N MET A 124 -2.35 -4.61 -15.03
CA MET A 124 -2.67 -5.73 -14.16
C MET A 124 -4.19 -5.84 -14.03
N THR A 125 -4.70 -7.05 -14.13
CA THR A 125 -6.12 -7.36 -13.91
C THR A 125 -6.27 -8.30 -12.73
N ARG A 126 -7.38 -8.20 -11.99
CA ARG A 126 -7.70 -9.08 -10.86
C ARG A 126 -9.07 -9.71 -11.05
N GLU A 127 -9.13 -11.01 -10.80
CA GLU A 127 -10.35 -11.79 -10.71
C GLU A 127 -10.48 -12.33 -9.29
N TYR A 128 -11.53 -11.93 -8.59
CA TYR A 128 -11.78 -12.34 -7.21
C TYR A 128 -12.42 -13.73 -7.18
N THR A 129 -11.91 -14.59 -6.28
CA THR A 129 -12.28 -16.00 -6.22
C THR A 129 -13.15 -16.35 -5.02
N ASP A 130 -13.23 -15.45 -4.03
CA ASP A 130 -14.05 -15.60 -2.83
C ASP A 130 -14.46 -14.25 -2.21
N ASP A 131 -15.26 -14.31 -1.15
CA ASP A 131 -15.76 -13.12 -0.42
C ASP A 131 -14.68 -12.48 0.49
N TYR A 132 -13.62 -13.21 0.82
CA TYR A 132 -12.51 -12.71 1.65
C TYR A 132 -11.48 -11.91 0.84
N GLY A 133 -11.74 -11.71 -0.45
CA GLY A 133 -10.88 -10.92 -1.33
C GLY A 133 -9.69 -11.68 -1.88
N SER A 134 -9.70 -13.02 -1.87
CA SER A 134 -8.72 -13.82 -2.61
C SER A 134 -8.89 -13.59 -4.11
N TYR A 135 -7.78 -13.53 -4.86
CA TYR A 135 -7.84 -13.19 -6.28
C TYR A 135 -6.71 -13.81 -7.09
N ILE A 136 -6.95 -13.86 -8.41
CA ILE A 136 -5.92 -14.13 -9.41
C ILE A 136 -5.58 -12.80 -10.09
N GLU A 137 -4.32 -12.40 -10.04
CA GLU A 137 -3.78 -11.21 -10.68
C GLU A 137 -3.00 -11.63 -11.93
N SER A 138 -3.32 -11.01 -13.06
CA SER A 138 -2.63 -11.25 -14.33
C SER A 138 -2.03 -9.94 -14.85
N SER A 139 -0.77 -9.99 -15.31
CA SER A 139 -0.12 -8.86 -15.96
C SER A 139 -0.04 -9.06 -17.47
N ALA A 140 0.03 -7.97 -18.22
CA ALA A 140 0.23 -7.99 -19.69
C ALA A 140 1.53 -8.71 -20.09
N SER A 141 2.53 -8.83 -19.19
CA SER A 141 3.76 -9.60 -19.41
C SER A 141 3.60 -11.12 -19.26
N GLY A 142 2.36 -11.61 -19.01
CA GLY A 142 2.04 -13.03 -18.85
C GLY A 142 2.35 -13.59 -17.45
N THR A 143 2.67 -12.73 -16.47
CA THR A 143 2.78 -13.18 -15.08
C THR A 143 1.38 -13.31 -14.49
N THR A 144 1.09 -14.49 -13.93
CA THR A 144 -0.14 -14.74 -13.18
C THR A 144 0.23 -15.03 -11.74
N THR A 145 -0.40 -14.34 -10.81
CA THR A 145 -0.21 -14.49 -9.36
C THR A 145 -1.54 -14.85 -8.71
N THR A 146 -1.56 -15.93 -7.96
CA THR A 146 -2.69 -16.29 -7.09
C THR A 146 -2.43 -15.75 -5.70
N VAL A 147 -3.40 -15.05 -5.13
CA VAL A 147 -3.38 -14.54 -3.75
C VAL A 147 -4.55 -15.16 -3.00
N THR A 148 -4.28 -15.75 -1.86
CA THR A 148 -5.30 -16.33 -0.98
C THR A 148 -5.31 -15.55 0.33
N ASN A 149 -6.49 -15.15 0.76
CA ASN A 149 -6.72 -14.43 2.01
C ASN A 149 -7.41 -15.32 3.04
N ASP A 150 -7.28 -15.01 4.32
CA ASP A 150 -8.07 -15.59 5.41
C ASP A 150 -9.43 -14.87 5.56
N GLU A 151 -10.22 -15.31 6.54
CA GLU A 151 -11.54 -14.75 6.84
C GLU A 151 -11.51 -13.29 7.31
N HIS A 152 -10.35 -12.78 7.72
CA HIS A 152 -10.14 -11.37 8.06
C HIS A 152 -9.68 -10.53 6.86
N GLY A 153 -9.56 -11.13 5.66
CA GLY A 153 -9.07 -10.48 4.45
C GLY A 153 -7.55 -10.32 4.38
N ASN A 154 -6.79 -10.94 5.29
CA ASN A 154 -5.33 -10.88 5.29
C ASN A 154 -4.73 -12.03 4.48
N VAL A 155 -3.66 -11.72 3.72
CA VAL A 155 -2.98 -12.71 2.88
C VAL A 155 -2.43 -13.86 3.73
N ILE A 156 -2.71 -15.12 3.31
CA ILE A 156 -2.12 -16.34 3.88
C ILE A 156 -1.23 -17.07 2.89
N ALA A 157 -1.44 -16.87 1.58
CA ALA A 157 -0.58 -17.44 0.55
C ALA A 157 -0.53 -16.55 -0.69
N ARG A 158 0.62 -16.55 -1.36
CA ARG A 158 0.82 -15.95 -2.66
C ARG A 158 1.73 -16.84 -3.49
N SER A 159 1.39 -17.07 -4.75
CA SER A 159 2.24 -17.82 -5.68
C SER A 159 2.09 -17.29 -7.09
N ASN A 160 3.12 -17.40 -7.91
CA ASN A 160 3.06 -17.01 -9.31
C ASN A 160 3.57 -18.11 -10.24
N ASN A 161 3.25 -17.98 -11.54
CA ASN A 161 3.66 -18.91 -12.58
C ASN A 161 5.17 -18.84 -12.92
N ARG A 162 5.94 -17.98 -12.24
CA ARG A 162 7.41 -17.89 -12.37
C ARG A 162 8.15 -18.61 -11.24
N GLY A 163 7.45 -19.41 -10.42
CA GLY A 163 8.02 -20.21 -9.33
C GLY A 163 8.37 -19.40 -8.08
N GLN A 164 7.76 -18.25 -7.88
CA GLN A 164 7.84 -17.51 -6.64
C GLN A 164 6.61 -17.81 -5.78
N SER A 165 6.81 -18.02 -4.48
CA SER A 165 5.72 -18.23 -3.54
C SER A 165 6.02 -17.58 -2.20
N SER A 166 4.96 -17.23 -1.48
CA SER A 166 5.03 -16.76 -0.10
C SER A 166 3.88 -17.38 0.70
N THR A 167 4.16 -17.74 1.93
CA THR A 167 3.14 -18.16 2.91
C THR A 167 3.21 -17.25 4.13
N TYR A 168 2.07 -17.01 4.74
CA TYR A 168 1.91 -16.10 5.87
C TYR A 168 1.28 -16.85 7.02
N LYS A 169 1.91 -16.81 8.18
CA LYS A 169 1.34 -17.29 9.44
C LYS A 169 0.90 -16.08 10.24
N ASN A 170 -0.38 -15.77 10.14
CA ASN A 170 -1.01 -14.64 10.78
C ASN A 170 -1.39 -14.96 12.23
N LYS A 171 -1.18 -14.00 13.13
CA LYS A 171 -1.58 -14.07 14.53
C LYS A 171 -2.41 -12.84 14.87
N TYR A 172 -3.54 -13.07 15.51
CA TYR A 172 -4.53 -12.05 15.82
C TYR A 172 -4.68 -11.82 17.32
N SER A 173 -5.14 -10.61 17.67
CA SER A 173 -5.70 -10.28 18.98
C SER A 173 -7.09 -9.67 18.73
N GLY A 174 -8.16 -10.47 18.96
CA GLY A 174 -9.48 -10.14 18.40
C GLY A 174 -9.39 -10.09 16.87
N ASP A 175 -9.90 -9.02 16.26
CA ASP A 175 -9.88 -8.82 14.81
C ASP A 175 -8.58 -8.17 14.28
N PHE A 176 -7.64 -7.82 15.17
CA PHE A 176 -6.42 -7.12 14.80
C PHE A 176 -5.29 -8.12 14.50
N LEU A 177 -4.69 -8.01 13.31
CA LEU A 177 -3.46 -8.72 12.95
C LEU A 177 -2.29 -8.11 13.73
N ILE A 178 -1.72 -8.86 14.70
CA ILE A 178 -0.62 -8.36 15.55
C ILE A 178 0.75 -8.88 15.11
N GLU A 179 0.80 -9.98 14.36
CA GLU A 179 2.05 -10.54 13.84
C GLU A 179 1.77 -11.35 12.57
N ALA A 180 2.69 -11.28 11.59
CA ALA A 180 2.70 -12.16 10.43
C ALA A 180 4.12 -12.69 10.21
N ILE A 181 4.29 -14.01 10.13
CA ILE A 181 5.55 -14.65 9.72
C ILE A 181 5.43 -15.00 8.24
N ILE A 182 6.25 -14.35 7.41
CA ILE A 182 6.24 -14.45 5.96
C ILE A 182 7.41 -15.32 5.54
N THR A 183 7.13 -16.45 4.90
CA THR A 183 8.14 -17.30 4.27
C THR A 183 8.04 -17.12 2.77
N MET A 184 9.07 -16.53 2.15
CA MET A 184 9.13 -16.30 0.71
C MET A 184 10.16 -17.24 0.08
N THR A 185 9.77 -17.90 -1.01
CA THR A 185 10.62 -18.79 -1.80
C THR A 185 10.73 -18.28 -3.24
N VAL A 186 11.95 -18.15 -3.73
CA VAL A 186 12.27 -17.80 -5.13
C VAL A 186 13.29 -18.81 -5.64
N GLY A 187 12.87 -19.70 -6.52
CA GLY A 187 13.69 -20.86 -6.93
C GLY A 187 14.02 -21.75 -5.73
N THR A 188 15.32 -21.86 -5.41
CA THR A 188 15.80 -22.64 -4.25
C THR A 188 16.07 -21.80 -3.00
N LYS A 189 15.93 -20.49 -3.09
CA LYS A 189 16.22 -19.59 -1.97
C LYS A 189 14.93 -19.30 -1.19
N THR A 190 15.00 -19.53 0.11
CA THR A 190 13.93 -19.19 1.06
C THR A 190 14.42 -18.12 2.02
N THR A 191 13.55 -17.13 2.27
CA THR A 191 13.76 -16.07 3.26
C THR A 191 12.56 -16.03 4.19
N VAL A 192 12.80 -15.70 5.46
CA VAL A 192 11.76 -15.51 6.46
C VAL A 192 11.82 -14.08 6.98
N THR A 193 10.66 -13.44 7.06
CA THR A 193 10.49 -12.09 7.62
C THR A 193 9.37 -12.13 8.65
N THR A 194 9.56 -11.50 9.78
CA THR A 194 8.50 -11.34 10.78
C THR A 194 8.03 -9.90 10.79
N MET A 195 6.73 -9.70 10.62
CA MET A 195 6.06 -8.39 10.74
C MET A 195 5.33 -8.33 12.07
N LYS A 196 5.44 -7.21 12.78
CA LYS A 196 4.66 -6.93 13.99
C LYS A 196 3.92 -5.61 13.85
N TYR A 197 2.70 -5.58 14.36
CA TYR A 197 1.78 -4.45 14.25
C TYR A 197 1.32 -4.01 15.63
N GLU A 198 1.28 -2.71 15.84
CA GLU A 198 0.81 -2.09 17.08
C GLU A 198 -0.38 -1.17 16.76
N TYR A 199 -1.37 -1.15 17.63
CA TYR A 199 -2.61 -0.39 17.48
C TYR A 199 -2.84 0.49 18.71
N ASP A 200 -3.51 1.64 18.51
CA ASP A 200 -3.99 2.47 19.61
C ASP A 200 -5.28 1.90 20.25
N GLY A 201 -5.76 2.58 21.28
CA GLY A 201 -7.01 2.18 21.98
C GLY A 201 -8.28 2.32 21.12
N GLN A 202 -8.21 2.94 19.96
CA GLN A 202 -9.31 3.10 19.00
C GLN A 202 -9.24 2.10 17.84
N GLY A 203 -8.17 1.28 17.78
CA GLY A 203 -7.94 0.29 16.75
C GLY A 203 -7.22 0.82 15.51
N ASN A 204 -6.67 2.04 15.54
CA ASN A 204 -5.83 2.53 14.46
C ASN A 204 -4.44 1.91 14.56
N LYS A 205 -3.89 1.42 13.43
CA LYS A 205 -2.52 0.91 13.39
C LYS A 205 -1.53 2.06 13.54
N ILE A 206 -0.77 2.08 14.64
CA ILE A 206 0.18 3.16 14.96
C ILE A 206 1.62 2.80 14.60
N LYS A 207 1.91 1.50 14.47
CA LYS A 207 3.27 1.07 14.12
C LYS A 207 3.29 -0.29 13.43
N GLU A 208 4.27 -0.43 12.56
CA GLU A 208 4.62 -1.67 11.90
C GLU A 208 6.15 -1.84 11.95
N THR A 209 6.63 -3.04 12.28
CA THR A 209 8.06 -3.33 12.36
C THR A 209 8.36 -4.65 11.66
N SER A 210 9.34 -4.63 10.77
CA SER A 210 9.83 -5.79 10.06
C SER A 210 11.15 -6.28 10.65
N TYR A 211 11.29 -7.60 10.78
CA TYR A 211 12.47 -8.28 11.29
C TYR A 211 12.97 -9.30 10.26
N ASP A 212 14.28 -9.41 10.12
CA ASP A 212 14.90 -10.50 9.37
C ASP A 212 14.91 -11.82 10.16
N THR A 213 15.49 -12.86 9.57
CA THR A 213 15.59 -14.21 10.16
C THR A 213 16.39 -14.23 11.47
N ASP A 214 17.33 -13.29 11.62
CA ASP A 214 18.19 -13.18 12.81
C ASP A 214 17.56 -12.31 13.90
N GLY A 215 16.35 -11.77 13.65
CA GLY A 215 15.62 -10.90 14.58
C GLY A 215 16.06 -9.44 14.55
N ASN A 216 16.86 -9.02 13.56
CA ASN A 216 17.22 -7.63 13.41
C ASN A 216 16.10 -6.85 12.72
N VAL A 217 15.88 -5.62 13.16
CA VAL A 217 14.92 -4.72 12.52
C VAL A 217 15.43 -4.34 11.13
N THR A 218 14.59 -4.58 10.13
CA THR A 218 14.87 -4.21 8.74
C THR A 218 14.22 -2.90 8.34
N TYR A 219 13.01 -2.64 8.85
CA TYR A 219 12.37 -1.33 8.80
C TYR A 219 11.35 -1.16 9.92
N THR A 220 11.00 0.09 10.19
CA THR A 220 9.88 0.48 11.05
C THR A 220 9.06 1.54 10.33
N GLN A 221 7.73 1.42 10.38
CA GLN A 221 6.80 2.43 9.91
C GLN A 221 5.89 2.85 11.05
N THR A 222 5.74 4.16 11.24
CA THR A 222 4.81 4.77 12.21
C THR A 222 3.72 5.52 11.48
N PHE A 223 2.55 5.61 12.12
CA PHE A 223 1.35 6.24 11.58
C PHE A 223 0.86 7.24 12.61
N GLU A 224 0.70 8.49 12.21
CA GLU A 224 0.16 9.57 13.04
C GLU A 224 -1.25 9.89 12.61
N TYR A 225 -2.14 9.99 13.59
CA TYR A 225 -3.56 10.29 13.38
C TYR A 225 -3.93 11.57 14.12
N SER A 226 -4.82 12.36 13.54
CA SER A 226 -5.31 13.60 14.12
C SER A 226 -6.80 13.80 13.81
N SER A 227 -7.53 14.43 14.72
CA SER A 227 -8.88 14.95 14.45
C SER A 227 -8.84 16.22 13.58
N LYS A 228 -7.65 16.85 13.46
CA LYS A 228 -7.43 18.01 12.60
C LYS A 228 -6.66 17.58 11.36
N VAL A 229 -7.24 17.76 10.20
CA VAL A 229 -6.62 17.48 8.91
C VAL A 229 -6.19 18.77 8.21
N THR A 230 -5.20 18.68 7.33
CA THR A 230 -4.86 19.75 6.40
C THR A 230 -5.66 19.53 5.12
N PHE A 231 -6.44 20.53 4.72
CA PHE A 231 -7.13 20.49 3.43
C PHE A 231 -6.17 20.86 2.31
N ALA A 232 -6.34 20.20 1.16
CA ALA A 232 -5.64 20.57 -0.06
C ALA A 232 -6.24 21.88 -0.60
N ASP A 233 -5.37 22.80 -1.05
CA ASP A 233 -5.74 24.05 -1.72
C ASP A 233 -6.27 23.79 -3.13
#